data_c00802a59060b7b333624493c65ba716
#
_entry.id   c00802a59060b7b333624493c65ba716
#
_cell.length_a   1.000
_cell.length_b   1.000
_cell.length_c   1.000
_cell.angle_alpha   90.00
_cell.angle_beta   90.00
_cell.angle_gamma   90.00
#
_symmetry.space_group_name_H-M   'P 1'
#
loop_
_entity.id
_entity.type
_entity.pdbx_description
1 polymer ?
#
loop_
_entity_poly.entity_id
_entity_poly.type
_entity_poly.pdbx_seq_one_letter_code
_entity_poly.pdbx_strand_id
1 'polypeptide(L)'
;MSSLSDFLGEIGRHQLLTPERELTMGRKVQEMGVLINRCQEAGGKGPACEYSEAERKKIKIGEKAKNEMITANLRLVVNLAKRYQGKGLELLDLIQEGTLGLTRAVEKYDPARGHRFSTYAYWWIRQGLNRALSTQSRTIRIPVNINEKLTKLRSAKSKLMQLKGIPPTGDELALSLIHI
;
A
#
# COMPACT_ATOMS: atom_id res chain seq x y z
N MET A 1 23.09 12.36 -0.42
CA MET A 1 23.06 10.89 -0.72
C MET A 1 22.94 10.01 0.53
N SER A 2 23.03 10.55 1.73
CA SER A 2 22.99 9.80 3.00
C SER A 2 21.60 9.25 3.38
N SER A 3 20.52 9.98 3.14
CA SER A 3 19.22 9.66 3.72
C SER A 3 18.59 8.32 3.24
N LEU A 4 18.78 7.91 1.99
CA LEU A 4 18.24 6.63 1.49
C LEU A 4 19.04 5.43 2.01
N SER A 5 20.38 5.54 2.03
CA SER A 5 21.24 4.45 2.53
C SER A 5 21.06 4.24 4.03
N ASP A 6 20.94 5.33 4.80
CA ASP A 6 20.72 5.30 6.24
C ASP A 6 19.35 4.67 6.55
N PHE A 7 18.30 5.08 5.82
CA PHE A 7 16.96 4.50 5.93
C PHE A 7 16.94 3.00 5.60
N LEU A 8 17.61 2.57 4.53
CA LEU A 8 17.70 1.15 4.17
C LEU A 8 18.51 0.35 5.21
N GLY A 9 19.55 0.95 5.78
CA GLY A 9 20.31 0.38 6.87
C GLY A 9 19.49 0.20 8.15
N GLU A 10 18.66 1.16 8.49
CA GLU A 10 17.75 1.10 9.65
C GLU A 10 16.69 0.02 9.48
N ILE A 11 16.04 -0.03 8.31
CA ILE A 11 15.05 -1.08 7.99
C ILE A 11 15.67 -2.48 8.09
N GLY A 12 16.93 -2.63 7.70
CA GLY A 12 17.65 -3.91 7.75
C GLY A 12 17.84 -4.46 9.17
N ARG A 13 17.82 -3.60 10.20
CA ARG A 13 17.98 -3.99 11.61
C ARG A 13 16.72 -4.63 12.21
N HIS A 14 15.55 -4.38 11.63
CA HIS A 14 14.31 -4.97 12.13
C HIS A 14 14.18 -6.43 11.73
N GLN A 15 13.94 -7.29 12.71
CA GLN A 15 13.75 -8.72 12.50
C GLN A 15 12.40 -8.98 11.80
N LEU A 16 12.39 -9.99 10.93
CA LEU A 16 11.15 -10.47 10.31
C LEU A 16 10.26 -11.14 11.36
N LEU A 17 8.96 -10.96 11.23
CA LEU A 17 7.98 -11.58 12.12
C LEU A 17 7.80 -13.07 11.77
N THR A 18 7.71 -13.89 12.80
CA THR A 18 7.25 -15.27 12.66
C THR A 18 5.73 -15.30 12.43
N PRO A 19 5.16 -16.36 11.79
CA PRO A 19 3.72 -16.47 11.60
C PRO A 19 2.91 -16.31 12.90
N GLU A 20 3.39 -16.87 13.99
CA GLU A 20 2.75 -16.79 15.31
C GLU A 20 2.73 -15.36 15.85
N ARG A 21 3.82 -14.60 15.65
CA ARG A 21 3.89 -13.19 16.01
C ARG A 21 2.97 -12.33 15.14
N GLU A 22 2.89 -12.61 13.82
CA GLU A 22 1.93 -11.95 12.92
C GLU A 22 0.48 -12.11 13.44
N LEU A 23 0.09 -13.32 13.84
CA LEU A 23 -1.24 -13.61 14.38
C LEU A 23 -1.49 -12.86 15.70
N THR A 24 -0.52 -12.93 16.62
CA THR A 24 -0.65 -12.29 17.94
C THR A 24 -0.76 -10.77 17.83
N MET A 25 0.06 -10.15 16.98
CA MET A 25 0.02 -8.70 16.76
C MET A 25 -1.24 -8.29 16.00
N GLY A 26 -1.63 -9.05 14.98
CA GLY A 26 -2.86 -8.79 14.22
C GLY A 26 -4.08 -8.78 15.12
N ARG A 27 -4.20 -9.71 16.09
CA ARG A 27 -5.29 -9.70 17.08
C ARG A 27 -5.30 -8.44 17.94
N LYS A 28 -4.13 -8.00 18.44
CA LYS A 28 -4.02 -6.77 19.24
C LYS A 28 -4.42 -5.53 18.43
N VAL A 29 -4.04 -5.45 17.17
CA VAL A 29 -4.44 -4.35 16.28
C VAL A 29 -5.95 -4.40 16.01
N GLN A 30 -6.51 -5.57 15.80
CA GLN A 30 -7.95 -5.76 15.58
C GLN A 30 -8.77 -5.35 16.84
N GLU A 31 -8.35 -5.77 18.04
CA GLU A 31 -8.98 -5.36 19.30
C GLU A 31 -8.95 -3.84 19.47
N MET A 32 -7.84 -3.20 19.19
CA MET A 32 -7.71 -1.74 19.20
C MET A 32 -8.69 -1.10 18.18
N GLY A 33 -8.75 -1.62 16.96
CA GLY A 33 -9.65 -1.12 15.91
C GLY A 33 -11.12 -1.16 16.33
N VAL A 34 -11.56 -2.25 16.96
CA VAL A 34 -12.94 -2.38 17.49
C VAL A 34 -13.23 -1.31 18.53
N LEU A 35 -12.30 -1.03 19.45
CA LEU A 35 -12.49 0.00 20.49
C LEU A 35 -12.57 1.41 19.89
N ILE A 36 -11.71 1.70 18.89
CA ILE A 36 -11.71 2.99 18.21
C ILE A 36 -13.00 3.19 17.40
N ASN A 37 -13.44 2.18 16.64
CA ASN A 37 -14.66 2.24 15.84
C ASN A 37 -15.90 2.43 16.71
N ARG A 38 -16.01 1.71 17.83
CA ARG A 38 -17.11 1.87 18.79
C ARG A 38 -17.22 3.33 19.28
N CYS A 39 -16.10 3.95 19.54
CA CYS A 39 -16.08 5.34 19.95
C CYS A 39 -16.51 6.30 18.85
N GLN A 40 -16.06 6.07 17.61
CA GLN A 40 -16.46 6.89 16.45
C GLN A 40 -17.97 6.79 16.17
N GLU A 41 -18.55 5.60 16.30
CA GLU A 41 -19.98 5.35 16.11
C GLU A 41 -20.81 6.03 17.23
N ALA A 42 -20.29 6.13 18.46
CA ALA A 42 -20.93 6.85 19.55
C ALA A 42 -20.82 8.39 19.43
N GLY A 43 -20.33 8.93 18.29
CA GLY A 43 -20.23 10.37 18.04
C GLY A 43 -19.00 11.04 18.66
N GLY A 44 -18.12 10.29 19.31
CA GLY A 44 -16.85 10.79 19.85
C GLY A 44 -15.79 10.85 18.77
N LYS A 45 -15.15 12.01 18.58
CA LYS A 45 -13.99 12.15 17.71
C LYS A 45 -12.73 12.39 18.53
N GLY A 46 -11.78 11.46 18.46
CA GLY A 46 -10.45 11.64 19.07
C GLY A 46 -10.48 11.67 20.61
N PRO A 47 -9.82 12.65 21.25
CA PRO A 47 -9.66 12.70 22.72
C PRO A 47 -10.95 12.90 23.50
N ALA A 48 -12.09 13.17 22.86
CA ALA A 48 -13.39 13.30 23.51
C ALA A 48 -14.05 11.94 23.87
N CYS A 49 -13.43 10.82 23.52
CA CYS A 49 -13.88 9.51 23.94
C CYS A 49 -13.37 9.19 25.34
N GLU A 50 -14.28 8.97 26.28
CA GLU A 50 -13.96 8.46 27.62
C GLU A 50 -13.67 6.95 27.51
N TYR A 51 -12.40 6.60 27.32
CA TYR A 51 -11.95 5.22 27.45
C TYR A 51 -11.66 4.91 28.93
N SER A 52 -12.07 3.74 29.37
CA SER A 52 -11.65 3.24 30.70
C SER A 52 -10.12 3.03 30.71
N GLU A 53 -9.50 2.99 31.90
CA GLU A 53 -8.07 2.74 32.03
C GLU A 53 -7.62 1.42 31.33
N ALA A 54 -8.44 0.39 31.43
CA ALA A 54 -8.19 -0.89 30.78
C ALA A 54 -8.23 -0.78 29.24
N GLU A 55 -9.14 0.00 28.69
CA GLU A 55 -9.25 0.26 27.25
C GLU A 55 -8.09 1.11 26.74
N ARG A 56 -7.69 2.14 27.49
CA ARG A 56 -6.48 2.94 27.16
C ARG A 56 -5.22 2.07 27.10
N LYS A 57 -5.06 1.13 28.03
CA LYS A 57 -3.96 0.16 28.01
C LYS A 57 -4.01 -0.72 26.76
N LYS A 58 -5.18 -1.25 26.38
CA LYS A 58 -5.37 -2.06 25.17
C LYS A 58 -5.05 -1.26 23.90
N ILE A 59 -5.50 -0.01 23.80
CA ILE A 59 -5.20 0.86 22.66
C ILE A 59 -3.69 1.07 22.53
N LYS A 60 -3.01 1.41 23.63
CA LYS A 60 -1.54 1.60 23.63
C LYS A 60 -0.78 0.33 23.20
N ILE A 61 -1.25 -0.84 23.65
CA ILE A 61 -0.66 -2.13 23.24
C ILE A 61 -0.92 -2.39 21.75
N GLY A 62 -2.11 -2.07 21.25
CA GLY A 62 -2.47 -2.18 19.84
C GLY A 62 -1.64 -1.26 18.94
N GLU A 63 -1.43 0.01 19.35
CA GLU A 63 -0.57 0.96 18.64
C GLU A 63 0.87 0.47 18.55
N LYS A 64 1.42 -0.06 19.66
CA LYS A 64 2.76 -0.64 19.67
C LYS A 64 2.85 -1.84 18.72
N ALA A 65 1.86 -2.73 18.75
CA ALA A 65 1.79 -3.88 17.84
C ALA A 65 1.66 -3.45 16.37
N LYS A 66 0.86 -2.42 16.08
CA LYS A 66 0.72 -1.82 14.74
C LYS A 66 2.06 -1.30 14.24
N ASN A 67 2.78 -0.53 15.04
CA ASN A 67 4.08 0.04 14.66
C ASN A 67 5.11 -1.07 14.44
N GLU A 68 5.15 -2.10 15.27
CA GLU A 68 6.05 -3.25 15.12
C GLU A 68 5.73 -4.04 13.84
N MET A 69 4.45 -4.25 13.52
CA MET A 69 4.06 -4.88 12.23
C MET A 69 4.47 -4.05 11.02
N ILE A 70 4.35 -2.72 11.08
CA ILE A 70 4.76 -1.84 9.98
C ILE A 70 6.28 -1.92 9.81
N THR A 71 7.06 -1.70 10.87
CA THR A 71 8.51 -1.64 10.79
C THR A 71 9.13 -2.95 10.33
N ALA A 72 8.64 -4.09 10.82
CA ALA A 72 9.10 -5.42 10.40
C ALA A 72 8.82 -5.73 8.92
N ASN A 73 7.84 -5.06 8.30
CA ASN A 73 7.44 -5.30 6.91
C ASN A 73 7.87 -4.19 5.93
N LEU A 74 8.64 -3.19 6.36
CA LEU A 74 9.14 -2.12 5.48
C LEU A 74 10.01 -2.67 4.33
N ARG A 75 10.74 -3.77 4.56
CA ARG A 75 11.51 -4.44 3.51
C ARG A 75 10.64 -4.91 2.34
N LEU A 76 9.41 -5.34 2.60
CA LEU A 76 8.45 -5.71 1.57
C LEU A 76 8.05 -4.49 0.73
N VAL A 77 7.81 -3.34 1.39
CA VAL A 77 7.50 -2.08 0.69
C VAL A 77 8.63 -1.68 -0.24
N VAL A 78 9.89 -1.68 0.26
CA VAL A 78 11.06 -1.33 -0.55
C VAL A 78 11.20 -2.25 -1.76
N ASN A 79 11.03 -3.56 -1.59
CA ASN A 79 11.12 -4.52 -2.69
C ASN A 79 10.06 -4.26 -3.77
N LEU A 80 8.84 -3.91 -3.37
CA LEU A 80 7.78 -3.56 -4.31
C LEU A 80 8.04 -2.19 -4.96
N ALA A 81 8.42 -1.17 -4.21
CA ALA A 81 8.69 0.18 -4.70
C ALA A 81 9.79 0.20 -5.77
N LYS A 82 10.84 -0.61 -5.62
CA LYS A 82 11.91 -0.76 -6.63
C LYS A 82 11.39 -1.11 -8.03
N ARG A 83 10.31 -1.87 -8.15
CA ARG A 83 9.70 -2.25 -9.45
C ARG A 83 8.96 -1.10 -10.13
N TYR A 84 8.73 -0.02 -9.41
CA TYR A 84 8.01 1.16 -9.87
C TYR A 84 8.92 2.36 -10.13
N GLN A 85 10.23 2.22 -9.96
CA GLN A 85 11.21 3.25 -10.30
C GLN A 85 11.16 3.63 -11.78
N GLY A 86 11.55 4.86 -12.10
CA GLY A 86 11.56 5.38 -13.46
C GLY A 86 10.19 5.74 -14.05
N LYS A 87 9.12 5.72 -13.24
CA LYS A 87 7.74 6.02 -13.68
C LYS A 87 7.27 7.42 -13.30
N GLY A 88 8.18 8.33 -12.95
CA GLY A 88 7.88 9.73 -12.66
C GLY A 88 7.78 10.08 -11.18
N LEU A 89 8.10 9.17 -10.27
CA LEU A 89 8.28 9.43 -8.84
C LEU A 89 9.64 8.93 -8.37
N GLU A 90 10.20 9.61 -7.38
CA GLU A 90 11.43 9.22 -6.72
C GLU A 90 11.20 7.97 -5.85
N LEU A 91 12.25 7.17 -5.62
CA LEU A 91 12.15 5.94 -4.84
C LEU A 91 11.68 6.19 -3.41
N LEU A 92 12.14 7.28 -2.77
CA LEU A 92 11.72 7.63 -1.41
C LEU A 92 10.22 7.91 -1.35
N ASP A 93 9.68 8.67 -2.31
CA ASP A 93 8.25 8.97 -2.38
C ASP A 93 7.43 7.70 -2.60
N LEU A 94 7.90 6.82 -3.48
CA LEU A 94 7.27 5.51 -3.67
C LEU A 94 7.27 4.67 -2.40
N ILE A 95 8.36 4.69 -1.63
CA ILE A 95 8.42 3.98 -0.35
C ILE A 95 7.42 4.56 0.65
N GLN A 96 7.32 5.89 0.75
CA GLN A 96 6.36 6.53 1.66
C GLN A 96 4.91 6.19 1.27
N GLU A 97 4.55 6.31 0.01
CA GLU A 97 3.21 5.95 -0.47
C GLU A 97 2.89 4.45 -0.30
N GLY A 98 3.89 3.61 -0.52
CA GLY A 98 3.79 2.18 -0.24
C GLY A 98 3.61 1.88 1.24
N THR A 99 4.27 2.66 2.13
CA THR A 99 4.12 2.54 3.58
C THR A 99 2.74 2.96 4.06
N LEU A 100 2.12 3.98 3.44
CA LEU A 100 0.71 4.31 3.69
C LEU A 100 -0.22 3.15 3.31
N GLY A 101 0.07 2.46 2.19
CA GLY A 101 -0.61 1.23 1.81
C GLY A 101 -0.43 0.12 2.84
N LEU A 102 0.81 -0.10 3.31
CA LEU A 102 1.13 -1.09 4.34
C LEU A 102 0.38 -0.80 5.65
N THR A 103 0.32 0.46 6.09
CA THR A 103 -0.40 0.88 7.29
C THR A 103 -1.88 0.50 7.22
N ARG A 104 -2.54 0.75 6.09
CA ARG A 104 -3.93 0.31 5.86
C ARG A 104 -4.08 -1.20 5.86
N ALA A 105 -3.09 -1.93 5.33
CA ALA A 105 -3.07 -3.38 5.38
C ALA A 105 -3.02 -3.90 6.82
N VAL A 106 -2.18 -3.32 7.68
CA VAL A 106 -2.09 -3.69 9.10
C VAL A 106 -3.40 -3.44 9.82
N GLU A 107 -4.05 -2.29 9.59
CA GLU A 107 -5.34 -1.94 10.20
C GLU A 107 -6.49 -2.89 9.82
N LYS A 108 -6.46 -3.41 8.60
CA LYS A 108 -7.53 -4.25 8.03
C LYS A 108 -7.20 -5.74 8.00
N TYR A 109 -6.03 -6.12 8.49
CA TYR A 109 -5.62 -7.51 8.51
C TYR A 109 -6.47 -8.33 9.46
N ASP A 110 -7.02 -9.43 8.95
CA ASP A 110 -7.78 -10.39 9.73
C ASP A 110 -6.93 -11.68 9.90
N PRO A 111 -6.37 -11.89 11.09
CA PRO A 111 -5.56 -13.07 11.38
C PRO A 111 -6.34 -14.39 11.38
N ALA A 112 -7.69 -14.35 11.51
CA ALA A 112 -8.51 -15.56 11.53
C ALA A 112 -8.59 -16.25 10.16
N ARG A 113 -8.28 -15.54 9.07
CA ARG A 113 -8.31 -16.07 7.69
C ARG A 113 -7.18 -17.06 7.35
N GLY A 114 -6.19 -17.22 8.21
CA GLY A 114 -5.10 -18.20 8.04
C GLY A 114 -4.06 -17.86 6.97
N HIS A 115 -4.15 -16.70 6.31
CA HIS A 115 -3.18 -16.28 5.30
C HIS A 115 -2.04 -15.48 5.94
N ARG A 116 -0.83 -15.61 5.36
CA ARG A 116 0.31 -14.79 5.76
C ARG A 116 0.01 -13.31 5.53
N PHE A 117 0.47 -12.47 6.44
CA PHE A 117 0.30 -11.02 6.35
C PHE A 117 0.87 -10.44 5.04
N SER A 118 2.03 -10.92 4.60
CA SER A 118 2.68 -10.46 3.37
C SER A 118 1.80 -10.63 2.11
N THR A 119 1.03 -11.73 2.03
CA THR A 119 0.11 -11.99 0.91
C THR A 119 -1.00 -10.95 0.84
N TYR A 120 -1.53 -10.56 1.99
CA TYR A 120 -2.57 -9.52 2.10
C TYR A 120 -2.00 -8.11 1.87
N ALA A 121 -0.87 -7.79 2.50
CA ALA A 121 -0.22 -6.49 2.42
C ALA A 121 0.25 -6.15 1.00
N TYR A 122 0.66 -7.13 0.20
CA TYR A 122 1.08 -6.96 -1.19
C TYR A 122 0.07 -6.14 -2.01
N TRP A 123 -1.21 -6.45 -1.92
CA TRP A 123 -2.27 -5.78 -2.68
C TRP A 123 -2.48 -4.33 -2.25
N TRP A 124 -2.42 -4.04 -0.95
CA TRP A 124 -2.56 -2.70 -0.41
C TRP A 124 -1.38 -1.81 -0.76
N ILE A 125 -0.16 -2.34 -0.65
CA ILE A 125 1.07 -1.63 -1.04
C ILE A 125 1.02 -1.32 -2.54
N ARG A 126 0.69 -2.30 -3.37
CA ARG A 126 0.55 -2.12 -4.82
C ARG A 126 -0.51 -1.08 -5.18
N GLN A 127 -1.63 -1.08 -4.48
CA GLN A 127 -2.68 -0.09 -4.67
C GLN A 127 -2.19 1.31 -4.30
N GLY A 128 -1.49 1.48 -3.17
CA GLY A 128 -0.87 2.75 -2.76
C GLY A 128 0.09 3.28 -3.83
N LEU A 129 1.02 2.45 -4.31
CA LEU A 129 1.98 2.80 -5.35
C LEU A 129 1.30 3.21 -6.68
N ASN A 130 0.32 2.44 -7.14
CA ASN A 130 -0.41 2.76 -8.37
C ASN A 130 -1.20 4.06 -8.24
N ARG A 131 -1.83 4.30 -7.08
CA ARG A 131 -2.55 5.55 -6.79
C ARG A 131 -1.60 6.74 -6.79
N ALA A 132 -0.46 6.64 -6.13
CA ALA A 132 0.56 7.70 -6.10
C ALA A 132 1.04 8.04 -7.52
N LEU A 133 1.39 7.04 -8.31
CA LEU A 133 1.79 7.24 -9.71
C LEU A 133 0.69 7.88 -10.55
N SER A 134 -0.57 7.54 -10.34
CA SER A 134 -1.67 8.14 -11.11
C SER A 134 -1.94 9.60 -10.74
N THR A 135 -1.64 10.01 -9.50
CA THR A 135 -1.99 11.33 -8.98
C THR A 135 -0.83 12.31 -8.91
N GLN A 136 0.40 11.84 -8.76
CA GLN A 136 1.57 12.67 -8.43
C GLN A 136 2.70 12.60 -9.47
N SER A 137 2.71 11.61 -10.38
CA SER A 137 3.83 11.43 -11.33
C SER A 137 3.92 12.49 -12.42
N ARG A 138 2.90 13.34 -12.58
CA ARG A 138 2.82 14.34 -13.64
C ARG A 138 2.77 15.75 -13.07
N THR A 139 3.52 16.68 -13.69
CA THR A 139 3.46 18.11 -13.38
C THR A 139 2.05 18.68 -13.53
N ILE A 140 1.36 18.30 -14.62
CA ILE A 140 -0.05 18.64 -14.82
C ILE A 140 -0.87 17.40 -14.47
N ARG A 141 -1.68 17.48 -13.42
CA ARG A 141 -2.51 16.38 -12.93
C ARG A 141 -3.56 15.96 -13.96
N ILE A 142 -3.65 14.67 -14.23
CA ILE A 142 -4.69 14.07 -15.09
C ILE A 142 -5.66 13.26 -14.22
N PRO A 143 -6.99 13.33 -14.48
CA PRO A 143 -7.97 12.49 -13.81
C PRO A 143 -7.66 10.99 -13.94
N VAL A 144 -7.99 10.20 -12.91
CA VAL A 144 -7.64 8.76 -12.83
C VAL A 144 -8.28 7.98 -13.99
N ASN A 145 -9.53 8.28 -14.36
CA ASN A 145 -10.24 7.65 -15.47
C ASN A 145 -9.51 7.82 -16.82
N ILE A 146 -8.90 8.99 -17.05
CA ILE A 146 -8.10 9.23 -18.25
C ILE A 146 -6.77 8.46 -18.21
N ASN A 147 -6.15 8.37 -17.02
CA ASN A 147 -4.92 7.60 -16.84
C ASN A 147 -5.16 6.10 -17.08
N GLU A 148 -6.30 5.56 -16.68
CA GLU A 148 -6.72 4.18 -16.97
C GLU A 148 -6.87 3.94 -18.46
N LYS A 149 -7.54 4.87 -19.19
CA LYS A 149 -7.67 4.81 -20.66
C LYS A 149 -6.31 4.84 -21.34
N LEU A 150 -5.41 5.73 -20.91
CA LEU A 150 -4.03 5.78 -21.42
C LEU A 150 -3.26 4.49 -21.17
N THR A 151 -3.46 3.85 -20.05
CA THR A 151 -2.81 2.57 -19.70
C THR A 151 -3.32 1.45 -20.61
N LYS A 152 -4.63 1.39 -20.86
CA LYS A 152 -5.22 0.43 -21.82
C LYS A 152 -4.69 0.66 -23.23
N LEU A 153 -4.64 1.92 -23.69
CA LEU A 153 -4.09 2.28 -24.99
C LEU A 153 -2.63 1.85 -25.16
N ARG A 154 -1.79 2.11 -24.14
CA ARG A 154 -0.38 1.68 -24.18
C ARG A 154 -0.23 0.17 -24.21
N SER A 155 -1.05 -0.55 -23.46
CA SER A 155 -1.06 -2.02 -23.46
C SER A 155 -1.47 -2.57 -24.84
N ALA A 156 -2.53 -2.03 -25.45
CA ALA A 156 -2.97 -2.40 -26.79
C ALA A 156 -1.89 -2.12 -27.84
N LYS A 157 -1.27 -0.92 -27.79
CA LYS A 157 -0.16 -0.55 -28.67
C LYS A 157 1.02 -1.54 -28.56
N SER A 158 1.41 -1.88 -27.33
CA SER A 158 2.52 -2.82 -27.11
C SER A 158 2.21 -4.21 -27.66
N LYS A 159 1.00 -4.73 -27.45
CA LYS A 159 0.55 -6.02 -27.98
C LYS A 159 0.54 -6.06 -29.51
N LEU A 160 -0.03 -5.03 -30.15
CA LEU A 160 -0.07 -4.95 -31.60
C LEU A 160 1.33 -4.81 -32.21
N MET A 161 2.21 -4.05 -31.56
CA MET A 161 3.59 -3.90 -31.98
C MET A 161 4.37 -5.24 -31.89
N GLN A 162 4.11 -6.04 -30.86
CA GLN A 162 4.70 -7.38 -30.73
C GLN A 162 4.21 -8.34 -31.83
N LEU A 163 2.92 -8.25 -32.18
CA LEU A 163 2.33 -9.13 -33.22
C LEU A 163 2.75 -8.75 -34.66
N LYS A 164 2.88 -7.45 -34.95
CA LYS A 164 3.13 -6.95 -36.30
C LYS A 164 4.58 -6.64 -36.59
N GLY A 165 5.39 -6.44 -35.53
CA GLY A 165 6.79 -5.99 -35.70
C GLY A 165 6.95 -4.51 -36.09
N ILE A 166 5.82 -3.80 -36.36
CA ILE A 166 5.77 -2.38 -36.74
C ILE A 166 4.80 -1.63 -35.87
N PRO A 167 4.98 -0.30 -35.67
CA PRO A 167 4.06 0.50 -34.86
C PRO A 167 2.65 0.49 -35.49
N PRO A 168 1.59 0.22 -34.69
CA PRO A 168 0.21 0.20 -35.17
C PRO A 168 -0.30 1.61 -35.51
N THR A 169 -1.18 1.69 -36.51
CA THR A 169 -1.90 2.92 -36.89
C THR A 169 -2.98 3.29 -35.86
N GLY A 170 -3.51 4.53 -35.94
CA GLY A 170 -4.60 4.99 -35.07
C GLY A 170 -5.86 4.13 -35.20
N ASP A 171 -6.22 3.76 -36.43
CA ASP A 171 -7.42 2.97 -36.72
C ASP A 171 -7.31 1.54 -36.18
N GLU A 172 -6.15 0.94 -36.29
CA GLU A 172 -5.87 -0.39 -35.71
C GLU A 172 -5.93 -0.40 -34.20
N LEU A 173 -5.46 0.68 -33.56
CA LEU A 173 -5.59 0.84 -32.11
C LEU A 173 -7.06 1.04 -31.71
N ALA A 174 -7.83 1.82 -32.47
CA ALA A 174 -9.25 2.04 -32.21
C ALA A 174 -10.02 0.72 -32.30
N LEU A 175 -9.82 -0.06 -33.34
CA LEU A 175 -10.43 -1.38 -33.52
C LEU A 175 -10.06 -2.35 -32.37
N SER A 176 -8.80 -2.36 -31.95
CA SER A 176 -8.36 -3.19 -30.82
C SER A 176 -9.01 -2.79 -29.49
N LEU A 177 -9.35 -1.51 -29.29
CA LEU A 177 -9.97 -1.01 -28.07
C LEU A 177 -11.49 -1.21 -28.00
N ILE A 178 -12.17 -1.36 -29.14
CA ILE A 178 -13.62 -1.66 -29.21
C ILE A 178 -13.91 -3.04 -28.59
N HIS A 179 -12.96 -3.97 -28.66
CA HIS A 179 -13.11 -5.34 -28.13
C HIS A 179 -12.56 -5.51 -26.70
N ILE A 180 -12.14 -4.44 -26.03
CA ILE A 180 -11.67 -4.43 -24.64
C ILE A 180 -12.62 -3.64 -23.74
#